data_bed8cf98ea7e30f8ff6042fb83bcd1c8
#
_entry.id   bed8cf98ea7e30f8ff6042fb83bcd1c8
#
_cell.length_a   1.000
_cell.length_b   1.000
_cell.length_c   1.000
_cell.angle_alpha   90.00
_cell.angle_beta   90.00
_cell.angle_gamma   90.00
#
_symmetry.space_group_name_H-M   'P 1'
#
loop_
_entity.id
_entity.type
_entity.pdbx_description
1 polymer ?
#
loop_
_entity_poly.entity_id
_entity_poly.type
_entity_poly.pdbx_seq_one_letter_code
_entity_poly.pdbx_strand_id
1 'polypeptide(L)'
;MNLPEHGSEDVSSILSVELEHEPVKTIKGIHQVEPDANIYWLIDVEFSGFTLSDEDILQLLKGYIVYGHVHDLQMWTSVGRRSAGECHFDKICICMDIFDNVEMQVRLDEAKVAGFMNTLPARFQEKGTVHVLPREDAAHARAKAEKLKAFTDQEGEREHAVMLRLVADQGQSYCGADIWDVMLSLGMEWGDMDIFHAHHHGPGGYDELFSVHTGTEPGFFWLSTLAEDCFADLIFSMDGVRTVQPQTVFETMWKSAEYACARLGGTLVNEQGLPAVQEDYLHQIQEMEDRLSEFGFKAGEDVVAFLF
;
A
#
# COMPACT_ATOMS: atom_id res chain seq x y z
N MET A 1 29.08 4.70 20.51
CA MET A 1 29.80 4.99 19.24
C MET A 1 28.80 5.66 18.32
N ASN A 2 29.16 6.70 17.59
CA ASN A 2 28.20 7.28 16.63
C ASN A 2 28.19 6.41 15.39
N LEU A 3 27.01 5.98 14.97
CA LEU A 3 26.81 5.29 13.69
C LEU A 3 27.11 6.26 12.53
N PRO A 4 27.72 5.81 11.43
CA PRO A 4 27.98 6.65 10.26
C PRO A 4 26.66 7.08 9.58
N GLU A 5 26.69 8.24 8.91
CA GLU A 5 25.55 8.75 8.14
C GLU A 5 25.42 8.07 6.76
N HIS A 6 26.48 7.44 6.27
CA HIS A 6 26.53 6.76 4.97
C HIS A 6 27.24 5.41 5.11
N GLY A 7 26.87 4.48 4.25
CA GLY A 7 27.54 3.19 4.13
C GLY A 7 28.98 3.35 3.61
N SER A 8 29.81 2.37 3.87
CA SER A 8 31.22 2.34 3.41
C SER A 8 31.36 2.11 1.91
N GLU A 9 30.31 1.60 1.27
CA GLU A 9 30.17 1.39 -0.17
C GLU A 9 28.88 2.02 -0.66
N ASP A 10 28.77 2.26 -1.97
CA ASP A 10 27.51 2.65 -2.62
C ASP A 10 27.13 1.57 -3.64
N VAL A 11 26.22 0.72 -3.25
CA VAL A 11 25.61 -0.31 -4.10
C VAL A 11 24.09 -0.13 -4.21
N SER A 12 23.61 1.09 -3.94
CA SER A 12 22.18 1.45 -3.99
C SER A 12 21.53 1.14 -5.34
N SER A 13 22.33 0.99 -6.41
CA SER A 13 21.82 0.52 -7.70
C SER A 13 21.17 -0.87 -7.64
N ILE A 14 21.44 -1.68 -6.60
CA ILE A 14 20.73 -2.96 -6.37
C ILE A 14 19.25 -2.70 -6.13
N LEU A 15 18.89 -1.61 -5.44
CA LEU A 15 17.51 -1.22 -5.18
C LEU A 15 16.86 -0.47 -6.36
N SER A 16 17.60 -0.18 -7.43
CA SER A 16 17.07 0.48 -8.61
C SER A 16 16.20 -0.51 -9.41
N VAL A 17 14.93 -0.52 -9.12
CA VAL A 17 13.91 -1.32 -9.80
C VAL A 17 13.01 -0.41 -10.63
N GLU A 18 12.69 -0.82 -11.86
CA GLU A 18 11.68 -0.13 -12.67
C GLU A 18 10.33 -0.81 -12.43
N LEU A 19 9.46 -0.12 -11.69
CA LEU A 19 8.09 -0.56 -11.48
C LEU A 19 7.17 0.13 -12.49
N GLU A 20 6.21 -0.63 -13.03
CA GLU A 20 5.17 -0.09 -13.90
C GLU A 20 4.13 0.65 -13.07
N HIS A 21 4.37 1.93 -12.82
CA HIS A 21 3.40 2.81 -12.20
C HIS A 21 2.77 3.74 -13.23
N GLU A 22 1.47 3.90 -13.17
CA GLU A 22 0.85 5.05 -13.80
C GLU A 22 1.25 6.30 -13.00
N PRO A 23 1.94 7.28 -13.62
CA PRO A 23 2.39 8.46 -12.89
C PRO A 23 1.19 9.22 -12.34
N VAL A 24 1.17 9.44 -11.03
CA VAL A 24 0.14 10.28 -10.40
C VAL A 24 0.28 11.70 -10.90
N LYS A 25 -0.69 12.11 -11.72
CA LYS A 25 -0.72 13.47 -12.26
C LYS A 25 -0.91 14.47 -11.12
N THR A 26 0.04 15.37 -10.97
CA THR A 26 -0.01 16.43 -9.96
C THR A 26 -0.01 17.80 -10.65
N ILE A 27 -1.05 18.59 -10.39
CA ILE A 27 -1.17 19.94 -10.91
C ILE A 27 -1.37 20.90 -9.73
N LYS A 28 -0.51 21.91 -9.60
CA LYS A 28 -0.55 22.91 -8.51
C LYS A 28 -0.61 22.29 -7.10
N GLY A 29 0.11 21.18 -6.89
CA GLY A 29 0.11 20.45 -5.61
C GLY A 29 -1.15 19.62 -5.33
N ILE A 30 -2.03 19.46 -6.32
CA ILE A 30 -3.23 18.62 -6.22
C ILE A 30 -2.95 17.32 -6.98
N HIS A 31 -3.06 16.20 -6.28
CA HIS A 31 -2.89 14.88 -6.87
C HIS A 31 -4.19 14.41 -7.52
N GLN A 32 -4.08 13.88 -8.73
CA GLN A 32 -5.19 13.18 -9.36
C GLN A 32 -5.41 11.85 -8.62
N VAL A 33 -6.59 11.68 -8.05
CA VAL A 33 -7.00 10.44 -7.38
C VAL A 33 -8.47 10.19 -7.71
N GLU A 34 -8.78 9.01 -8.20
CA GLU A 34 -10.14 8.57 -8.48
C GLU A 34 -10.62 7.57 -7.43
N PRO A 35 -11.94 7.54 -7.14
CA PRO A 35 -12.48 6.56 -6.22
C PRO A 35 -12.45 5.16 -6.84
N ASP A 36 -11.99 4.16 -6.08
CA ASP A 36 -11.95 2.77 -6.55
C ASP A 36 -13.36 2.16 -6.58
N ALA A 37 -13.81 1.84 -7.78
CA ALA A 37 -15.09 1.20 -8.01
C ALA A 37 -15.16 -0.26 -7.53
N ASN A 38 -14.03 -0.91 -7.23
CA ASN A 38 -14.01 -2.27 -6.68
C ASN A 38 -14.32 -2.29 -5.19
N ILE A 39 -14.01 -1.20 -4.47
CA ILE A 39 -14.15 -1.07 -3.02
C ILE A 39 -15.50 -0.45 -2.65
N TYR A 40 -16.00 0.49 -3.46
CA TYR A 40 -17.13 1.33 -3.14
C TYR A 40 -18.30 1.20 -4.13
N TRP A 41 -19.51 1.40 -3.64
CA TRP A 41 -20.62 1.80 -4.50
C TRP A 41 -20.56 3.31 -4.68
N LEU A 42 -20.32 3.75 -5.91
CA LEU A 42 -20.04 5.15 -6.26
C LEU A 42 -21.35 5.88 -6.66
N ILE A 43 -21.55 7.06 -6.07
CA ILE A 43 -22.71 7.93 -6.34
C ILE A 43 -22.19 9.29 -6.79
N ASP A 44 -22.38 9.60 -8.07
CA ASP A 44 -22.06 10.91 -8.63
C ASP A 44 -23.13 11.94 -8.28
N VAL A 45 -22.70 13.17 -7.94
CA VAL A 45 -23.55 14.31 -7.73
C VAL A 45 -23.04 15.46 -8.62
N GLU A 46 -23.81 15.80 -9.65
CA GLU A 46 -23.50 16.89 -10.58
C GLU A 46 -24.20 18.17 -10.16
N PHE A 47 -23.48 19.29 -10.19
CA PHE A 47 -23.99 20.60 -9.79
C PHE A 47 -24.46 21.40 -11.01
N SER A 48 -25.71 21.87 -10.99
CA SER A 48 -26.29 22.63 -12.11
C SER A 48 -25.96 24.11 -12.03
N GLY A 49 -24.84 24.51 -12.67
CA GLY A 49 -24.47 25.91 -12.82
C GLY A 49 -23.83 26.57 -11.60
N PHE A 50 -23.32 25.77 -10.66
CA PHE A 50 -22.54 26.25 -9.51
C PHE A 50 -21.40 25.30 -9.19
N THR A 51 -20.48 25.74 -8.33
CA THR A 51 -19.38 24.92 -7.78
C THR A 51 -19.41 25.01 -6.26
N LEU A 52 -18.81 24.03 -5.60
CA LEU A 52 -18.65 23.99 -4.14
C LEU A 52 -17.18 23.94 -3.76
N SER A 53 -16.84 24.54 -2.63
CA SER A 53 -15.52 24.44 -2.00
C SER A 53 -15.39 23.13 -1.22
N ASP A 54 -14.15 22.79 -0.82
CA ASP A 54 -13.89 21.68 0.12
C ASP A 54 -14.72 21.82 1.41
N GLU A 55 -14.74 23.02 1.99
CA GLU A 55 -15.43 23.28 3.25
C GLU A 55 -16.95 23.06 3.12
N ASP A 56 -17.56 23.55 2.04
CA ASP A 56 -18.98 23.32 1.77
C ASP A 56 -19.30 21.81 1.70
N ILE A 57 -18.48 21.06 0.96
CA ILE A 57 -18.70 19.61 0.78
C ILE A 57 -18.52 18.86 2.09
N LEU A 58 -17.46 19.15 2.85
CA LEU A 58 -17.22 18.51 4.14
C LEU A 58 -18.33 18.80 5.16
N GLN A 59 -18.92 19.99 5.11
CA GLN A 59 -20.05 20.35 5.96
C GLN A 59 -21.31 19.59 5.56
N LEU A 60 -21.63 19.54 4.25
CA LEU A 60 -22.83 18.90 3.71
C LEU A 60 -22.80 17.37 3.81
N LEU A 61 -21.61 16.78 3.67
CA LEU A 61 -21.38 15.34 3.58
C LEU A 61 -20.49 14.79 4.69
N LYS A 62 -20.61 15.37 5.88
CA LYS A 62 -19.82 14.93 7.04
C LYS A 62 -19.97 13.42 7.27
N GLY A 63 -18.81 12.74 7.38
CA GLY A 63 -18.75 11.29 7.66
C GLY A 63 -18.79 10.40 6.41
N TYR A 64 -18.77 10.99 5.21
CA TYR A 64 -18.63 10.25 3.95
C TYR A 64 -17.24 10.47 3.33
N ILE A 65 -16.75 9.46 2.62
CA ILE A 65 -15.59 9.59 1.75
C ILE A 65 -16.08 10.21 0.46
N VAL A 66 -15.47 11.34 0.07
CA VAL A 66 -15.90 12.10 -1.11
C VAL A 66 -14.68 12.44 -1.97
N TYR A 67 -14.83 12.22 -3.26
CA TYR A 67 -13.91 12.73 -4.29
C TYR A 67 -14.60 13.86 -5.03
N GLY A 68 -13.84 14.88 -5.42
CA GLY A 68 -14.35 16.01 -6.16
C GLY A 68 -13.66 16.16 -7.51
N HIS A 69 -14.42 16.48 -8.55
CA HIS A 69 -13.88 16.87 -9.84
C HIS A 69 -13.58 18.37 -9.81
N VAL A 70 -12.30 18.72 -9.89
CA VAL A 70 -11.85 20.13 -9.86
C VAL A 70 -12.14 20.77 -11.20
N HIS A 71 -13.06 21.74 -11.21
CA HIS A 71 -13.55 22.39 -12.43
C HIS A 71 -12.43 22.94 -13.31
N ASP A 72 -11.52 23.73 -12.74
CA ASP A 72 -10.45 24.40 -13.48
C ASP A 72 -9.33 23.47 -13.96
N LEU A 73 -9.17 22.31 -13.35
CA LEU A 73 -8.09 21.36 -13.65
C LEU A 73 -8.58 20.14 -14.44
N GLN A 74 -9.90 19.95 -14.52
CA GLN A 74 -10.55 18.80 -15.17
C GLN A 74 -9.98 17.46 -14.67
N MET A 75 -9.86 17.32 -13.35
CA MET A 75 -9.33 16.12 -12.72
C MET A 75 -10.03 15.83 -11.39
N TRP A 76 -10.08 14.56 -11.02
CA TRP A 76 -10.59 14.10 -9.74
C TRP A 76 -9.52 14.20 -8.66
N THR A 77 -9.95 14.43 -7.41
CA THR A 77 -9.09 14.41 -6.23
C THR A 77 -9.94 14.15 -4.98
N SER A 78 -9.30 13.68 -3.90
CA SER A 78 -9.99 13.50 -2.61
C SER A 78 -10.37 14.86 -2.00
N VAL A 79 -11.58 14.97 -1.44
CA VAL A 79 -12.03 16.16 -0.71
C VAL A 79 -11.49 16.11 0.72
N GLY A 80 -10.92 17.23 1.19
CA GLY A 80 -10.48 17.39 2.58
C GLY A 80 -9.08 16.86 2.93
N ARG A 81 -8.39 16.17 2.02
CA ARG A 81 -7.01 15.69 2.25
C ARG A 81 -5.98 16.59 1.56
N ARG A 82 -5.91 17.88 1.93
CA ARG A 82 -5.03 18.81 1.20
C ARG A 82 -4.14 19.67 2.06
N SER A 83 -2.96 19.90 1.48
CA SER A 83 -2.00 20.91 1.93
C SER A 83 -1.98 22.19 1.09
N ALA A 84 -2.70 22.27 -0.03
CA ALA A 84 -2.58 23.40 -0.97
C ALA A 84 -3.93 23.85 -1.56
N GLY A 85 -4.28 25.09 -1.24
CA GLY A 85 -5.23 25.91 -1.99
C GLY A 85 -6.71 25.53 -1.90
N GLU A 86 -7.56 26.53 -2.11
CA GLU A 86 -9.01 26.38 -2.22
C GLU A 86 -9.36 25.80 -3.59
N CYS A 87 -10.09 24.69 -3.64
CA CYS A 87 -10.59 24.11 -4.88
C CYS A 87 -12.10 24.28 -4.99
N HIS A 88 -12.54 24.45 -6.22
CA HIS A 88 -13.94 24.49 -6.58
C HIS A 88 -14.29 23.27 -7.45
N PHE A 89 -15.29 22.52 -7.02
CA PHE A 89 -15.74 21.30 -7.66
C PHE A 89 -17.04 21.53 -8.41
N ASP A 90 -17.13 21.07 -9.64
CA ASP A 90 -18.36 21.09 -10.46
C ASP A 90 -19.19 19.81 -10.32
N LYS A 91 -18.58 18.76 -9.82
CA LYS A 91 -19.24 17.51 -9.40
C LYS A 91 -18.44 16.78 -8.34
N ILE A 92 -19.11 15.89 -7.62
CA ILE A 92 -18.48 15.03 -6.61
C ILE A 92 -18.91 13.57 -6.80
N CYS A 93 -18.10 12.67 -6.28
CA CYS A 93 -18.41 11.26 -6.14
C CYS A 93 -18.39 10.88 -4.66
N ILE A 94 -19.52 10.36 -4.16
CA ILE A 94 -19.67 9.88 -2.79
C ILE A 94 -19.44 8.37 -2.79
N CYS A 95 -18.53 7.91 -1.93
CA CYS A 95 -18.19 6.50 -1.78
C CYS A 95 -19.02 5.88 -0.66
N MET A 96 -19.75 4.84 -0.99
CA MET A 96 -20.52 4.04 -0.02
C MET A 96 -19.85 2.69 0.14
N ASP A 97 -19.42 2.36 1.36
CA ASP A 97 -18.78 1.09 1.68
C ASP A 97 -19.70 -0.08 1.31
N ILE A 98 -19.19 -1.02 0.53
CA ILE A 98 -19.90 -2.28 0.18
C ILE A 98 -19.38 -3.45 1.00
N PHE A 99 -18.20 -3.31 1.62
CA PHE A 99 -17.52 -4.34 2.36
C PHE A 99 -16.88 -3.76 3.63
N ASP A 100 -16.85 -4.52 4.72
CA ASP A 100 -16.14 -4.21 5.95
C ASP A 100 -14.89 -5.07 6.01
N ASN A 101 -13.73 -4.46 5.86
CA ASN A 101 -12.44 -5.14 5.85
C ASN A 101 -11.95 -5.54 7.27
N VAL A 102 -12.57 -5.01 8.32
CA VAL A 102 -12.25 -5.40 9.70
C VAL A 102 -13.04 -6.63 10.11
N GLU A 103 -14.36 -6.61 9.84
CA GLU A 103 -15.27 -7.72 10.14
C GLU A 103 -15.36 -8.75 9.00
N MET A 104 -14.66 -8.52 7.88
CA MET A 104 -14.60 -9.36 6.68
C MET A 104 -15.98 -9.77 6.16
N GLN A 105 -16.89 -8.79 6.07
CA GLN A 105 -18.28 -9.05 5.70
C GLN A 105 -18.86 -8.02 4.76
N VAL A 106 -19.89 -8.44 4.01
CA VAL A 106 -20.68 -7.54 3.15
C VAL A 106 -21.40 -6.50 4.00
N ARG A 107 -21.17 -5.21 3.69
CA ARG A 107 -21.74 -4.05 4.39
C ARG A 107 -22.87 -3.37 3.62
N LEU A 108 -23.13 -3.83 2.41
CA LEU A 108 -24.11 -3.22 1.52
C LEU A 108 -25.54 -3.33 2.06
N ASP A 109 -26.14 -2.18 2.38
CA ASP A 109 -27.55 -2.02 2.73
C ASP A 109 -28.25 -1.19 1.64
N GLU A 110 -28.91 -1.88 0.71
CA GLU A 110 -29.59 -1.24 -0.43
C GLU A 110 -30.68 -0.26 -0.01
N ALA A 111 -31.41 -0.57 1.07
CA ALA A 111 -32.48 0.30 1.56
C ALA A 111 -31.89 1.58 2.16
N LYS A 112 -30.76 1.48 2.88
CA LYS A 112 -30.02 2.62 3.42
C LYS A 112 -29.47 3.50 2.31
N VAL A 113 -28.87 2.90 1.25
CA VAL A 113 -28.35 3.65 0.12
C VAL A 113 -29.47 4.33 -0.67
N ALA A 114 -30.57 3.64 -0.94
CA ALA A 114 -31.74 4.23 -1.60
C ALA A 114 -32.33 5.39 -0.78
N GLY A 115 -32.45 5.22 0.53
CA GLY A 115 -32.87 6.29 1.44
C GLY A 115 -31.94 7.48 1.44
N PHE A 116 -30.63 7.24 1.45
CA PHE A 116 -29.60 8.28 1.32
C PHE A 116 -29.73 9.05 0.00
N MET A 117 -29.79 8.36 -1.13
CA MET A 117 -29.93 8.98 -2.45
C MET A 117 -31.19 9.85 -2.56
N ASN A 118 -32.31 9.39 -1.99
CA ASN A 118 -33.57 10.16 -2.00
C ASN A 118 -33.50 11.45 -1.16
N THR A 119 -32.68 11.46 -0.10
CA THR A 119 -32.51 12.61 0.79
C THR A 119 -31.36 13.54 0.38
N LEU A 120 -30.46 13.06 -0.47
CA LEU A 120 -29.24 13.77 -0.84
C LEU A 120 -29.52 15.14 -1.52
N PRO A 121 -30.46 15.28 -2.50
CA PRO A 121 -30.75 16.57 -3.12
C PRO A 121 -31.18 17.66 -2.12
N ALA A 122 -31.87 17.29 -1.04
CA ALA A 122 -32.30 18.24 -0.02
C ALA A 122 -31.12 18.86 0.74
N ARG A 123 -29.98 18.17 0.85
CA ARG A 123 -28.77 18.73 1.49
C ARG A 123 -28.17 19.89 0.71
N PHE A 124 -28.38 19.93 -0.61
CA PHE A 124 -27.86 20.96 -1.50
C PHE A 124 -28.89 22.06 -1.83
N GLN A 125 -30.10 21.97 -1.27
CA GLN A 125 -31.23 22.83 -1.61
C GLN A 125 -30.90 24.33 -1.54
N GLU A 126 -30.09 24.77 -0.55
CA GLU A 126 -29.70 26.16 -0.39
C GLU A 126 -28.61 26.59 -1.38
N LYS A 127 -27.89 25.66 -1.97
CA LYS A 127 -26.78 25.93 -2.91
C LYS A 127 -27.24 25.90 -4.36
N GLY A 128 -28.20 25.04 -4.71
CA GLY A 128 -28.74 24.92 -6.06
C GLY A 128 -29.31 23.53 -6.37
N THR A 129 -29.57 23.30 -7.64
CA THR A 129 -30.08 22.01 -8.13
C THR A 129 -28.93 21.04 -8.38
N VAL A 130 -29.10 19.81 -7.95
CA VAL A 130 -28.15 18.70 -8.17
C VAL A 130 -28.81 17.52 -8.86
N HIS A 131 -28.02 16.79 -9.65
CA HIS A 131 -28.39 15.50 -10.23
C HIS A 131 -27.61 14.41 -9.53
N VAL A 132 -28.31 13.42 -8.98
CA VAL A 132 -27.73 12.30 -8.23
C VAL A 132 -27.84 11.04 -9.06
N LEU A 133 -26.72 10.42 -9.40
CA LEU A 133 -26.64 9.26 -10.28
C LEU A 133 -25.70 8.21 -9.68
N PRO A 134 -26.17 7.00 -9.34
CA PRO A 134 -25.26 5.92 -9.02
C PRO A 134 -24.54 5.46 -10.31
N ARG A 135 -23.23 5.15 -10.21
CA ARG A 135 -22.44 4.66 -11.37
C ARG A 135 -22.86 3.26 -11.80
N GLU A 136 -23.48 2.51 -10.89
CA GLU A 136 -23.99 1.16 -11.13
C GLU A 136 -25.24 0.90 -10.32
N ASP A 137 -25.97 -0.17 -10.67
CA ASP A 137 -27.14 -0.60 -9.89
C ASP A 137 -26.76 -1.41 -8.64
N ALA A 138 -27.76 -1.64 -7.77
CA ALA A 138 -27.58 -2.36 -6.53
C ALA A 138 -27.15 -3.82 -6.74
N ALA A 139 -27.55 -4.45 -7.85
CA ALA A 139 -27.19 -5.83 -8.13
C ALA A 139 -25.70 -5.97 -8.45
N HIS A 140 -25.12 -5.02 -9.20
CA HIS A 140 -23.69 -4.97 -9.48
C HIS A 140 -22.88 -4.67 -8.21
N ALA A 141 -23.32 -3.68 -7.41
CA ALA A 141 -22.67 -3.39 -6.13
C ALA A 141 -22.67 -4.59 -5.18
N ARG A 142 -23.79 -5.35 -5.13
CA ARG A 142 -23.89 -6.59 -4.35
C ARG A 142 -22.94 -7.66 -4.88
N ALA A 143 -22.90 -7.88 -6.20
CA ALA A 143 -22.02 -8.87 -6.81
C ALA A 143 -20.53 -8.57 -6.50
N LYS A 144 -20.13 -7.30 -6.50
CA LYS A 144 -18.79 -6.88 -6.06
C LYS A 144 -18.55 -7.21 -4.58
N ALA A 145 -19.48 -6.84 -3.70
CA ALA A 145 -19.34 -7.12 -2.28
C ALA A 145 -19.21 -8.63 -1.97
N GLU A 146 -20.00 -9.48 -2.66
CA GLU A 146 -19.91 -10.93 -2.56
C GLU A 146 -18.58 -11.46 -3.11
N LYS A 147 -18.04 -10.85 -4.17
CA LYS A 147 -16.72 -11.18 -4.70
C LYS A 147 -15.61 -10.87 -3.71
N LEU A 148 -15.64 -9.68 -3.07
CA LEU A 148 -14.70 -9.32 -2.00
C LEU A 148 -14.79 -10.31 -0.84
N LYS A 149 -16.02 -10.68 -0.43
CA LYS A 149 -16.25 -11.69 0.61
C LYS A 149 -15.67 -13.05 0.25
N ALA A 150 -15.94 -13.55 -0.96
CA ALA A 150 -15.39 -14.83 -1.42
C ALA A 150 -13.87 -14.82 -1.47
N PHE A 151 -13.27 -13.71 -1.87
CA PHE A 151 -11.83 -13.54 -1.90
C PHE A 151 -11.23 -13.56 -0.48
N THR A 152 -11.80 -12.79 0.46
CA THR A 152 -11.32 -12.78 1.84
C THR A 152 -11.56 -14.09 2.58
N ASP A 153 -12.62 -14.83 2.27
CA ASP A 153 -12.84 -16.19 2.82
C ASP A 153 -11.80 -17.20 2.34
N GLN A 154 -11.28 -17.01 1.12
CA GLN A 154 -10.26 -17.89 0.54
C GLN A 154 -8.84 -17.52 0.97
N GLU A 155 -8.51 -16.24 1.00
CA GLU A 155 -7.13 -15.75 1.18
C GLU A 155 -6.86 -15.16 2.58
N GLY A 156 -7.89 -14.77 3.34
CA GLY A 156 -7.72 -14.03 4.60
C GLY A 156 -6.98 -14.79 5.72
N GLU A 157 -6.91 -16.12 5.66
CA GLU A 157 -6.15 -16.95 6.60
C GLU A 157 -4.75 -17.33 6.07
N ARG A 158 -4.42 -16.94 4.82
CA ARG A 158 -3.12 -17.28 4.23
C ARG A 158 -2.06 -16.26 4.63
N GLU A 159 -0.85 -16.72 4.78
CA GLU A 159 0.29 -15.84 4.93
C GLU A 159 0.70 -15.31 3.56
N HIS A 160 0.78 -14.00 3.44
CA HIS A 160 1.17 -13.30 2.21
C HIS A 160 2.57 -12.69 2.30
N ALA A 161 3.19 -12.74 3.48
CA ALA A 161 4.56 -12.31 3.68
C ALA A 161 5.51 -13.28 2.97
N VAL A 162 6.46 -12.70 2.23
CA VAL A 162 7.58 -13.44 1.63
C VAL A 162 8.82 -13.10 2.44
N MET A 163 9.36 -14.08 3.16
CA MET A 163 10.47 -13.88 4.09
C MET A 163 11.70 -14.69 3.69
N LEU A 164 12.84 -14.02 3.61
CA LEU A 164 14.15 -14.60 3.38
C LEU A 164 15.05 -14.28 4.57
N ARG A 165 15.65 -15.29 5.20
CA ARG A 165 16.44 -15.11 6.42
C ARG A 165 17.92 -15.33 6.15
N LEU A 166 18.76 -14.39 6.54
CA LEU A 166 20.21 -14.53 6.60
C LEU A 166 20.61 -14.89 8.04
N VAL A 167 21.15 -16.09 8.25
CA VAL A 167 21.53 -16.60 9.56
C VAL A 167 23.04 -16.61 9.70
N ALA A 168 23.55 -16.12 10.82
CA ALA A 168 24.97 -16.13 11.13
C ALA A 168 25.48 -17.57 11.28
N ASP A 169 26.76 -17.82 10.96
CA ASP A 169 27.38 -19.12 11.15
C ASP A 169 27.32 -19.55 12.62
N GLN A 170 27.36 -20.85 12.82
CA GLN A 170 27.18 -21.44 14.15
C GLN A 170 28.18 -20.85 15.18
N GLY A 171 27.64 -20.27 16.24
CA GLY A 171 28.41 -19.63 17.31
C GLY A 171 28.91 -18.23 16.99
N GLN A 172 28.45 -17.65 15.88
CA GLN A 172 28.72 -16.26 15.49
C GLN A 172 27.45 -15.40 15.57
N SER A 173 27.64 -14.11 15.51
CA SER A 173 26.56 -13.11 15.43
C SER A 173 27.02 -11.94 14.58
N TYR A 174 26.08 -11.21 14.03
CA TYR A 174 26.33 -9.97 13.32
C TYR A 174 26.45 -8.82 14.31
N CYS A 175 27.47 -7.97 14.15
CA CYS A 175 27.57 -6.71 14.88
C CYS A 175 26.58 -5.71 14.28
N GLY A 176 25.83 -4.99 15.11
CA GLY A 176 24.86 -4.01 14.63
C GLY A 176 25.50 -2.86 13.84
N ALA A 177 26.75 -2.49 14.13
CA ALA A 177 27.48 -1.51 13.33
C ALA A 177 27.75 -2.00 11.90
N ASP A 178 28.03 -3.30 11.72
CA ASP A 178 28.25 -3.90 10.39
C ASP A 178 26.93 -4.02 9.63
N ILE A 179 25.83 -4.38 10.34
CA ILE A 179 24.47 -4.37 9.75
C ILE A 179 24.14 -2.96 9.25
N TRP A 180 24.34 -1.94 10.08
CA TRP A 180 24.09 -0.55 9.73
C TRP A 180 24.84 -0.14 8.47
N ASP A 181 26.13 -0.46 8.39
CA ASP A 181 26.97 -0.16 7.22
C ASP A 181 26.45 -0.83 5.94
N VAL A 182 26.07 -2.11 6.04
CA VAL A 182 25.55 -2.89 4.91
C VAL A 182 24.22 -2.33 4.41
N MET A 183 23.28 -2.01 5.32
CA MET A 183 21.96 -1.47 4.94
C MET A 183 22.08 -0.08 4.32
N LEU A 184 22.92 0.80 4.87
CA LEU A 184 23.18 2.11 4.27
C LEU A 184 23.91 2.01 2.93
N SER A 185 24.82 1.03 2.76
CA SER A 185 25.49 0.79 1.47
C SER A 185 24.50 0.38 0.38
N LEU A 186 23.46 -0.37 0.73
CA LEU A 186 22.33 -0.69 -0.15
C LEU A 186 21.42 0.53 -0.45
N GLY A 187 21.53 1.60 0.32
CA GLY A 187 20.62 2.76 0.20
C GLY A 187 19.31 2.58 0.95
N MET A 188 19.23 1.64 1.89
CA MET A 188 18.05 1.48 2.75
C MET A 188 18.00 2.57 3.81
N GLU A 189 16.78 2.91 4.21
CA GLU A 189 16.50 3.90 5.26
C GLU A 189 16.07 3.19 6.55
N TRP A 190 16.68 3.56 7.68
CA TRP A 190 16.18 3.17 8.98
C TRP A 190 15.02 4.09 9.38
N GLY A 191 13.90 3.52 9.83
CA GLY A 191 12.69 4.33 10.03
C GLY A 191 11.64 3.68 10.90
N ASP A 192 10.41 3.70 10.43
CA ASP A 192 9.24 3.22 11.16
C ASP A 192 9.46 1.80 11.71
N MET A 193 8.88 1.52 12.89
CA MET A 193 9.04 0.26 13.63
C MET A 193 10.48 -0.09 14.00
N ASP A 194 11.43 0.86 13.94
CA ASP A 194 12.86 0.66 14.24
C ASP A 194 13.53 -0.43 13.37
N ILE A 195 13.16 -0.51 12.08
CA ILE A 195 13.70 -1.43 11.08
C ILE A 195 14.22 -0.68 9.85
N PHE A 196 14.86 -1.40 8.92
CA PHE A 196 15.31 -0.82 7.66
C PHE A 196 14.27 -1.05 6.56
N HIS A 197 14.08 -0.02 5.72
CA HIS A 197 13.14 0.00 4.62
C HIS A 197 13.86 0.25 3.30
N ALA A 198 13.55 -0.55 2.28
CA ALA A 198 13.92 -0.30 0.90
C ALA A 198 12.75 0.38 0.20
N HIS A 199 12.97 1.57 -0.36
CA HIS A 199 11.95 2.36 -1.01
C HIS A 199 12.24 2.57 -2.48
N HIS A 200 11.18 2.65 -3.27
CA HIS A 200 11.22 3.07 -4.65
C HIS A 200 10.76 4.52 -4.76
N HIS A 201 11.60 5.37 -5.34
CA HIS A 201 11.30 6.78 -5.59
C HIS A 201 11.08 7.00 -7.09
N GLY A 202 10.00 6.43 -7.62
CA GLY A 202 9.65 6.55 -9.03
C GLY A 202 8.62 7.63 -9.34
N PRO A 203 8.25 7.81 -10.61
CA PRO A 203 7.23 8.77 -11.03
C PRO A 203 5.84 8.51 -10.43
N GLY A 204 5.58 7.29 -9.97
CA GLY A 204 4.32 6.86 -9.36
C GLY A 204 4.17 7.20 -7.89
N GLY A 205 5.27 7.55 -7.20
CA GLY A 205 5.22 7.86 -5.77
C GLY A 205 6.35 7.22 -4.99
N TYR A 206 6.07 7.00 -3.72
CA TYR A 206 6.97 6.41 -2.75
C TYR A 206 6.38 5.06 -2.35
N ASP A 207 7.00 3.97 -2.79
CA ASP A 207 6.56 2.62 -2.46
C ASP A 207 7.61 1.93 -1.61
N GLU A 208 7.17 1.30 -0.53
CA GLU A 208 8.00 0.36 0.19
C GLU A 208 8.12 -0.93 -0.62
N LEU A 209 9.36 -1.32 -0.95
CA LEU A 209 9.64 -2.55 -1.67
C LEU A 209 9.66 -3.74 -0.72
N PHE A 210 10.48 -3.62 0.33
CA PHE A 210 10.64 -4.62 1.38
C PHE A 210 11.32 -3.98 2.60
N SER A 211 11.26 -4.66 3.73
CA SER A 211 11.94 -4.27 4.95
C SER A 211 12.97 -5.30 5.42
N VAL A 212 13.87 -4.87 6.31
CA VAL A 212 14.83 -5.75 6.97
C VAL A 212 14.74 -5.55 8.48
N HIS A 213 14.49 -6.64 9.18
CA HIS A 213 14.43 -6.71 10.64
C HIS A 213 15.24 -7.92 11.14
N THR A 214 15.14 -8.27 12.40
CA THR A 214 15.84 -9.40 13.00
C THR A 214 14.87 -10.35 13.73
N GLY A 215 15.15 -11.64 13.76
CA GLY A 215 14.46 -12.59 14.63
C GLY A 215 15.01 -12.61 16.06
N THR A 216 16.13 -11.90 16.33
CA THR A 216 16.65 -11.72 17.68
C THR A 216 15.75 -10.75 18.46
N GLU A 217 15.26 -11.18 19.62
CA GLU A 217 14.45 -10.32 20.48
C GLU A 217 15.13 -8.97 20.77
N PRO A 218 14.45 -7.83 20.62
CA PRO A 218 13.00 -7.64 20.49
C PRO A 218 12.45 -7.64 19.03
N GLY A 219 13.22 -8.01 18.03
CA GLY A 219 12.76 -8.11 16.65
C GLY A 219 13.04 -6.87 15.79
N PHE A 220 13.67 -5.85 16.33
CA PHE A 220 14.00 -4.57 15.68
C PHE A 220 15.34 -4.02 16.16
N PHE A 221 15.77 -2.88 15.63
CA PHE A 221 17.10 -2.32 15.85
C PHE A 221 17.04 -1.01 16.66
N TRP A 222 17.35 -1.06 17.96
CA TRP A 222 17.44 0.15 18.78
C TRP A 222 18.62 1.02 18.36
N LEU A 223 18.37 2.15 17.72
CA LEU A 223 19.42 3.05 17.23
C LEU A 223 20.43 3.46 18.32
N SER A 224 19.97 3.59 19.56
CA SER A 224 20.81 4.02 20.69
C SER A 224 21.85 2.98 21.11
N THR A 225 21.60 1.69 20.89
CA THR A 225 22.47 0.58 21.27
C THR A 225 22.97 -0.26 20.10
N LEU A 226 22.42 -0.05 18.90
CA LEU A 226 22.68 -0.84 17.71
C LEU A 226 24.18 -1.12 17.48
N ALA A 227 25.03 -0.10 17.65
CA ALA A 227 26.48 -0.25 17.41
C ALA A 227 27.14 -1.29 18.34
N GLU A 228 26.54 -1.62 19.47
CA GLU A 228 27.05 -2.53 20.50
C GLU A 228 26.28 -3.85 20.54
N ASP A 229 25.11 -3.90 19.90
CA ASP A 229 24.23 -5.05 19.88
C ASP A 229 24.74 -6.12 18.90
N CYS A 230 24.35 -7.37 19.17
CA CYS A 230 24.68 -8.52 18.35
C CYS A 230 23.40 -9.27 17.96
N PHE A 231 23.31 -9.69 16.72
CA PHE A 231 22.13 -10.31 16.12
C PHE A 231 22.48 -11.65 15.50
N ALA A 232 21.64 -12.66 15.74
CA ALA A 232 21.85 -13.99 15.19
C ALA A 232 21.45 -14.09 13.70
N ASP A 233 20.60 -13.16 13.25
CA ASP A 233 20.02 -13.19 11.91
C ASP A 233 19.53 -11.82 11.43
N LEU A 234 19.23 -11.76 10.13
CA LEU A 234 18.48 -10.71 9.46
C LEU A 234 17.34 -11.34 8.68
N ILE A 235 16.17 -10.73 8.70
CA ILE A 235 14.98 -11.15 7.97
C ILE A 235 14.62 -10.08 6.97
N PHE A 236 14.70 -10.43 5.68
CA PHE A 236 14.21 -9.63 4.58
C PHE A 236 12.75 -10.02 4.34
N SER A 237 11.85 -9.07 4.38
CA SER A 237 10.40 -9.34 4.33
C SER A 237 9.68 -8.38 3.41
N MET A 238 8.81 -8.89 2.55
CA MET A 238 7.89 -8.12 1.73
C MET A 238 6.46 -8.67 1.87
N ASP A 239 5.48 -7.79 1.71
CA ASP A 239 4.08 -8.21 1.61
C ASP A 239 3.78 -8.52 0.14
N GLY A 240 3.65 -9.79 -0.19
CA GLY A 240 3.51 -10.24 -1.58
C GLY A 240 2.25 -9.70 -2.26
N VAL A 241 1.11 -9.61 -1.56
CA VAL A 241 -0.15 -9.15 -2.16
C VAL A 241 -0.25 -7.64 -2.29
N ARG A 242 0.39 -6.89 -1.36
CA ARG A 242 0.41 -5.43 -1.39
C ARG A 242 1.51 -4.85 -2.28
N THR A 243 2.51 -5.64 -2.63
CA THR A 243 3.65 -5.20 -3.41
C THR A 243 3.33 -5.19 -4.90
N VAL A 244 3.55 -4.07 -5.56
CA VAL A 244 3.45 -3.95 -7.02
C VAL A 244 4.55 -4.78 -7.67
N GLN A 245 4.20 -5.61 -8.67
CA GLN A 245 5.15 -6.49 -9.36
C GLN A 245 6.03 -7.33 -8.40
N PRO A 246 5.41 -8.18 -7.55
CA PRO A 246 6.08 -8.81 -6.43
C PRO A 246 7.27 -9.69 -6.84
N GLN A 247 7.26 -10.29 -8.03
CA GLN A 247 8.41 -11.06 -8.54
C GLN A 247 9.63 -10.16 -8.76
N THR A 248 9.45 -8.99 -9.38
CA THR A 248 10.53 -8.02 -9.63
C THR A 248 11.10 -7.47 -8.32
N VAL A 249 10.23 -7.16 -7.37
CA VAL A 249 10.64 -6.71 -6.04
C VAL A 249 11.36 -7.82 -5.28
N PHE A 250 10.87 -9.05 -5.34
CA PHE A 250 11.54 -10.19 -4.72
C PHE A 250 12.94 -10.43 -5.30
N GLU A 251 13.14 -10.34 -6.61
CA GLU A 251 14.49 -10.45 -7.20
C GLU A 251 15.44 -9.38 -6.68
N THR A 252 14.92 -8.17 -6.42
CA THR A 252 15.68 -7.08 -5.82
C THR A 252 16.00 -7.37 -4.35
N MET A 253 15.04 -7.85 -3.59
CA MET A 253 15.23 -8.31 -2.21
C MET A 253 16.26 -9.46 -2.13
N TRP A 254 16.20 -10.43 -3.04
CA TRP A 254 17.15 -11.54 -3.13
C TRP A 254 18.57 -11.04 -3.34
N LYS A 255 18.82 -10.16 -4.34
CA LYS A 255 20.14 -9.57 -4.60
C LYS A 255 20.66 -8.77 -3.39
N SER A 256 19.79 -8.07 -2.69
CA SER A 256 20.14 -7.33 -1.48
C SER A 256 20.57 -8.28 -0.35
N ALA A 257 19.87 -9.40 -0.18
CA ALA A 257 20.20 -10.43 0.78
C ALA A 257 21.52 -11.17 0.43
N GLU A 258 21.78 -11.42 -0.86
CA GLU A 258 23.08 -11.98 -1.33
C GLU A 258 24.23 -11.00 -1.05
N TYR A 259 24.04 -9.70 -1.28
CA TYR A 259 25.03 -8.69 -0.93
C TYR A 259 25.30 -8.67 0.58
N ALA A 260 24.24 -8.68 1.40
CA ALA A 260 24.38 -8.72 2.86
C ALA A 260 25.10 -10.01 3.31
N CYS A 261 24.79 -11.17 2.74
CA CYS A 261 25.46 -12.43 2.99
C CYS A 261 26.95 -12.38 2.62
N ALA A 262 27.29 -11.77 1.48
CA ALA A 262 28.69 -11.62 1.06
C ALA A 262 29.50 -10.71 2.00
N ARG A 263 28.86 -9.71 2.61
CA ARG A 263 29.48 -8.73 3.51
C ARG A 263 29.58 -9.23 4.96
N LEU A 264 28.52 -9.86 5.46
CA LEU A 264 28.37 -10.26 6.86
C LEU A 264 28.74 -11.73 7.11
N GLY A 265 28.82 -12.55 6.06
CA GLY A 265 28.89 -14.00 6.16
C GLY A 265 27.54 -14.64 6.47
N GLY A 266 27.56 -15.95 6.76
CA GLY A 266 26.36 -16.71 7.11
C GLY A 266 25.72 -17.40 5.89
N THR A 267 24.44 -17.78 6.05
CA THR A 267 23.70 -18.57 5.05
C THR A 267 22.29 -18.06 4.90
N LEU A 268 21.83 -17.90 3.65
CA LEU A 268 20.45 -17.59 3.33
C LEU A 268 19.62 -18.87 3.51
N VAL A 269 18.57 -18.79 4.32
CA VAL A 269 17.68 -19.90 4.63
C VAL A 269 16.22 -19.47 4.48
N ASN A 270 15.35 -20.45 4.21
CA ASN A 270 13.90 -20.28 4.25
C ASN A 270 13.36 -20.33 5.69
N GLU A 271 12.05 -20.19 5.86
CA GLU A 271 11.37 -20.24 7.15
C GLU A 271 11.61 -21.53 7.94
N GLN A 272 11.84 -22.64 7.25
CA GLN A 272 12.14 -23.94 7.88
C GLN A 272 13.62 -24.09 8.26
N GLY A 273 14.46 -23.05 7.99
CA GLY A 273 15.89 -23.08 8.27
C GLY A 273 16.71 -23.91 7.27
N LEU A 274 16.13 -24.26 6.13
CA LEU A 274 16.83 -24.93 5.02
C LEU A 274 17.45 -23.89 4.08
N PRO A 275 18.53 -24.22 3.34
CA PRO A 275 19.08 -23.33 2.34
C PRO A 275 17.99 -22.78 1.42
N ALA A 276 17.94 -21.46 1.28
CA ALA A 276 16.96 -20.81 0.44
C ALA A 276 17.25 -21.08 -1.04
N VAL A 277 16.20 -21.30 -1.82
CA VAL A 277 16.25 -21.50 -3.28
C VAL A 277 15.35 -20.45 -3.92
N GLN A 278 15.93 -19.58 -4.74
CA GLN A 278 15.22 -18.45 -5.34
C GLN A 278 13.98 -18.85 -6.15
N GLU A 279 14.10 -19.93 -6.91
CA GLU A 279 13.04 -20.47 -7.76
C GLU A 279 11.80 -20.90 -6.96
N ASP A 280 11.98 -21.41 -5.73
CA ASP A 280 10.86 -21.82 -4.88
C ASP A 280 10.02 -20.62 -4.46
N TYR A 281 10.66 -19.51 -4.12
CA TYR A 281 9.98 -18.24 -3.80
C TYR A 281 9.28 -17.63 -5.01
N LEU A 282 9.94 -17.61 -6.16
CA LEU A 282 9.31 -17.09 -7.41
C LEU A 282 8.08 -17.93 -7.77
N HIS A 283 8.13 -19.24 -7.56
CA HIS A 283 6.97 -20.10 -7.78
C HIS A 283 5.84 -19.81 -6.78
N GLN A 284 6.15 -19.62 -5.51
CA GLN A 284 5.17 -19.22 -4.49
C GLN A 284 4.51 -17.88 -4.80
N ILE A 285 5.29 -16.89 -5.24
CA ILE A 285 4.78 -15.59 -5.67
C ILE A 285 3.88 -15.74 -6.89
N GLN A 286 4.27 -16.54 -7.89
CA GLN A 286 3.45 -16.78 -9.07
C GLN A 286 2.11 -17.43 -8.70
N GLU A 287 2.11 -18.46 -7.83
CA GLU A 287 0.87 -19.08 -7.35
C GLU A 287 -0.04 -18.08 -6.63
N MET A 288 0.54 -17.14 -5.90
CA MET A 288 -0.21 -16.07 -5.25
C MET A 288 -0.83 -15.11 -6.30
N GLU A 289 -0.07 -14.67 -7.29
CA GLU A 289 -0.56 -13.82 -8.39
C GLU A 289 -1.66 -14.52 -9.21
N ASP A 290 -1.51 -15.83 -9.45
CA ASP A 290 -2.53 -16.63 -10.14
C ASP A 290 -3.85 -16.66 -9.35
N ARG A 291 -3.80 -16.84 -8.02
CA ARG A 291 -4.99 -16.79 -7.16
C ARG A 291 -5.64 -15.39 -7.14
N LEU A 292 -4.87 -14.31 -7.07
CA LEU A 292 -5.41 -12.96 -7.21
C LEU A 292 -6.12 -12.77 -8.56
N SER A 293 -5.50 -13.28 -9.63
CA SER A 293 -6.03 -13.20 -10.99
C SER A 293 -7.35 -13.96 -11.18
N GLU A 294 -7.58 -15.07 -10.47
CA GLU A 294 -8.87 -15.80 -10.46
C GLU A 294 -10.02 -14.90 -10.01
N PHE A 295 -9.75 -13.97 -9.10
CA PHE A 295 -10.70 -12.94 -8.69
C PHE A 295 -10.62 -11.67 -9.54
N GLY A 296 -9.75 -11.63 -10.56
CA GLY A 296 -9.52 -10.44 -11.39
C GLY A 296 -8.90 -9.29 -10.63
N PHE A 297 -8.06 -9.59 -9.64
CA PHE A 297 -7.20 -8.66 -8.91
C PHE A 297 -5.74 -8.85 -9.31
N LYS A 298 -4.93 -7.83 -9.03
CA LYS A 298 -3.47 -7.88 -9.17
C LYS A 298 -2.82 -7.47 -7.85
N ALA A 299 -1.63 -7.99 -7.60
CA ALA A 299 -0.82 -7.55 -6.48
C ALA A 299 -0.52 -6.04 -6.58
N GLY A 300 -0.58 -5.36 -5.44
CA GLY A 300 -0.36 -3.92 -5.35
C GLY A 300 -1.55 -3.04 -5.74
N GLU A 301 -2.69 -3.59 -6.16
CA GLU A 301 -3.91 -2.79 -6.39
C GLU A 301 -4.51 -2.30 -5.07
N ASP A 302 -5.12 -1.10 -5.10
CA ASP A 302 -5.76 -0.47 -3.93
C ASP A 302 -6.80 -1.38 -3.28
N VAL A 303 -7.56 -2.14 -4.08
CA VAL A 303 -8.55 -3.10 -3.55
C VAL A 303 -7.90 -4.21 -2.73
N VAL A 304 -6.74 -4.70 -3.14
CA VAL A 304 -5.99 -5.72 -2.39
C VAL A 304 -5.41 -5.11 -1.11
N ALA A 305 -4.80 -3.93 -1.19
CA ALA A 305 -4.31 -3.20 -0.03
C ALA A 305 -5.42 -2.83 0.98
N PHE A 306 -6.64 -2.64 0.51
CA PHE A 306 -7.81 -2.40 1.36
C PHE A 306 -8.24 -3.66 2.14
N LEU A 307 -8.07 -4.86 1.57
CA LEU A 307 -8.55 -6.13 2.13
C LEU A 307 -7.56 -6.76 3.13
N PHE A 308 -6.29 -6.49 3.02
CA PHE A 308 -5.18 -6.99 3.85
C PHE A 308 -4.39 -5.86 4.50
#